data_d0fdc39dfa202785aff47f6ad0f24085
#
_entry.id   d0fdc39dfa202785aff47f6ad0f24085
#
_cell.length_a   1.000
_cell.length_b   1.000
_cell.length_c   1.000
_cell.angle_alpha   90.00
_cell.angle_beta   90.00
_cell.angle_gamma   90.00
#
_symmetry.space_group_name_H-M   'P 1'
#
loop_
_entity.id
_entity.type
_entity.pdbx_description
1 polymer ?
#
loop_
_entity_poly.entity_id
_entity_poly.type
_entity_poly.pdbx_seq_one_letter_code
_entity_poly.pdbx_strand_id
1 'polypeptide(L)'
;MSAPPSLGKVLVVAGSDSGGGAGIQADIKAIMAQGAYATTAISALTAQNTLGVQDISPVPPAFVVSQMTSILSDIGADMMKTGMLATREVIEAVAEARDKLAPKLPMLVDPVMVATSGDKLLQDDAMDALQSLLVNLALLVTPNLPEASLLTRRDVDSIDDMKRAADTLMEAGAHAALIKGGHGSDKVVTDLLALQSGMHVFEHERLATRNTHGTGCTLASALSGQIAKAMVADAPRDSAGRPDDATLRQATEIALDYVHQAIKSAPDIGAGNGPLNHGIK
;
A
#
# COMPACT_ATOMS: atom_id res chain seq x y z
N MET A 1 -1.60 8.91 36.68
CA MET A 1 -2.18 8.78 35.32
C MET A 1 -1.32 7.79 34.57
N SER A 2 -1.88 6.71 34.02
CA SER A 2 -1.15 5.85 33.11
C SER A 2 -0.76 6.65 31.85
N ALA A 3 0.44 6.44 31.32
CA ALA A 3 0.85 7.04 30.06
C ALA A 3 -0.20 6.69 28.96
N PRO A 4 -0.53 7.63 28.07
CA PRO A 4 -1.41 7.30 26.95
C PRO A 4 -0.82 6.13 26.15
N PRO A 5 -1.66 5.24 25.59
CA PRO A 5 -1.17 4.13 24.79
C PRO A 5 -0.32 4.65 23.62
N SER A 6 0.79 3.99 23.37
CA SER A 6 1.65 4.30 22.22
C SER A 6 0.85 4.04 20.93
N LEU A 7 0.80 5.01 20.03
CA LEU A 7 0.20 4.85 18.70
C LEU A 7 1.19 4.16 17.79
N GLY A 8 0.75 3.15 17.02
CA GLY A 8 1.51 2.61 15.91
C GLY A 8 1.80 3.71 14.88
N LYS A 9 3.06 3.82 14.44
CA LYS A 9 3.52 4.88 13.53
C LYS A 9 3.85 4.30 12.17
N VAL A 10 3.31 4.88 11.12
CA VAL A 10 3.56 4.47 9.73
C VAL A 10 4.28 5.59 9.00
N LEU A 11 5.46 5.28 8.45
CA LEU A 11 6.13 6.15 7.49
C LEU A 11 5.62 5.80 6.08
N VAL A 12 4.90 6.72 5.46
CA VAL A 12 4.45 6.61 4.07
C VAL A 12 5.45 7.30 3.14
N VAL A 13 5.95 6.57 2.14
CA VAL A 13 6.77 7.13 1.07
C VAL A 13 5.98 6.99 -0.24
N ALA A 14 5.36 8.08 -0.68
CA ALA A 14 4.45 8.05 -1.83
C ALA A 14 4.26 9.44 -2.47
N GLY A 15 3.62 9.47 -3.63
CA GLY A 15 3.20 10.69 -4.29
C GLY A 15 2.01 11.36 -3.61
N SER A 16 1.86 12.65 -3.85
CA SER A 16 0.75 13.47 -3.36
C SER A 16 -0.33 13.59 -4.44
N ASP A 17 -1.58 13.29 -4.10
CA ASP A 17 -2.76 13.52 -4.93
C ASP A 17 -3.46 14.82 -4.51
N SER A 18 -3.40 15.87 -5.35
CA SER A 18 -4.06 17.16 -5.07
C SER A 18 -5.59 17.05 -4.97
N GLY A 19 -6.20 16.03 -5.59
CA GLY A 19 -7.63 15.71 -5.48
C GLY A 19 -8.00 15.07 -4.14
N GLY A 20 -7.01 14.57 -3.39
CA GLY A 20 -7.17 14.06 -2.03
C GLY A 20 -7.78 12.68 -1.91
N GLY A 21 -8.02 11.97 -3.02
CA GLY A 21 -8.64 10.64 -3.05
C GLY A 21 -7.65 9.49 -2.99
N ALA A 22 -6.40 9.72 -3.40
CA ALA A 22 -5.31 8.75 -3.44
C ALA A 22 -4.02 9.31 -2.81
N GLY A 23 -2.88 8.69 -3.06
CA GLY A 23 -1.57 9.13 -2.59
C GLY A 23 -1.51 9.34 -1.08
N ILE A 24 -0.56 10.19 -0.64
CA ILE A 24 -0.36 10.45 0.79
C ILE A 24 -1.63 10.97 1.49
N GLN A 25 -2.54 11.63 0.78
CA GLN A 25 -3.78 12.16 1.35
C GLN A 25 -4.72 11.01 1.75
N ALA A 26 -4.90 10.02 0.90
CA ALA A 26 -5.64 8.80 1.24
C ALA A 26 -4.91 8.01 2.33
N ASP A 27 -3.59 7.91 2.24
CA ASP A 27 -2.75 7.18 3.17
C ASP A 27 -2.90 7.72 4.60
N ILE A 28 -2.76 9.04 4.79
CA ILE A 28 -2.92 9.70 6.10
C ILE A 28 -4.31 9.42 6.67
N LYS A 29 -5.37 9.62 5.85
CA LYS A 29 -6.76 9.42 6.27
C LYS A 29 -7.01 7.97 6.69
N ALA A 30 -6.57 7.00 5.86
CA ALA A 30 -6.77 5.58 6.13
C ALA A 30 -6.02 5.12 7.39
N ILE A 31 -4.74 5.49 7.55
CA ILE A 31 -3.94 5.15 8.73
C ILE A 31 -4.58 5.74 9.99
N MET A 32 -5.02 7.00 9.95
CA MET A 32 -5.69 7.64 11.09
C MET A 32 -7.04 6.98 11.42
N ALA A 33 -7.82 6.60 10.41
CA ALA A 33 -9.08 5.86 10.62
C ALA A 33 -8.84 4.51 11.31
N GLN A 34 -7.67 3.89 11.09
CA GLN A 34 -7.28 2.66 11.78
C GLN A 34 -6.71 2.91 13.19
N GLY A 35 -6.61 4.16 13.65
CA GLY A 35 -6.10 4.52 14.97
C GLY A 35 -4.58 4.46 15.09
N ALA A 36 -3.86 4.63 14.00
CA ALA A 36 -2.41 4.77 13.92
C ALA A 36 -2.00 6.20 13.54
N TYR A 37 -0.73 6.54 13.67
CA TYR A 37 -0.17 7.85 13.32
C TYR A 37 0.58 7.77 12.00
N ALA A 38 0.25 8.65 11.05
CA ALA A 38 0.89 8.71 9.75
C ALA A 38 1.94 9.82 9.69
N THR A 39 3.12 9.48 9.16
CA THR A 39 4.15 10.43 8.71
C THR A 39 4.42 10.22 7.23
N THR A 40 4.97 11.22 6.53
CA THR A 40 5.13 11.14 5.07
C THR A 40 6.50 11.60 4.60
N ALA A 41 7.01 10.92 3.56
CA ALA A 41 8.07 11.38 2.68
C ALA A 41 7.49 11.43 1.25
N ILE A 42 7.35 12.63 0.69
CA ILE A 42 6.68 12.84 -0.60
C ILE A 42 7.67 12.56 -1.73
N SER A 43 7.32 11.63 -2.62
CA SER A 43 8.13 11.22 -3.79
C SER A 43 7.83 12.03 -5.06
N ALA A 44 6.60 12.52 -5.21
CA ALA A 44 6.16 13.35 -6.32
C ALA A 44 4.92 14.16 -5.93
N LEU A 45 4.71 15.28 -6.59
CA LEU A 45 3.48 16.06 -6.53
C LEU A 45 2.69 15.80 -7.82
N THR A 46 1.36 15.71 -7.75
CA THR A 46 0.52 15.65 -8.94
C THR A 46 -0.45 16.82 -8.98
N ALA A 47 -0.72 17.33 -10.18
CA ALA A 47 -1.95 18.06 -10.48
C ALA A 47 -2.97 17.01 -10.92
N GLN A 48 -3.89 16.66 -10.03
CA GLN A 48 -4.80 15.52 -10.23
C GLN A 48 -6.18 15.85 -9.67
N ASN A 49 -7.20 15.33 -10.33
CA ASN A 49 -8.60 15.39 -9.89
C ASN A 49 -9.32 14.07 -10.26
N THR A 50 -10.65 14.03 -10.12
CA THR A 50 -11.44 12.82 -10.43
C THR A 50 -11.46 12.43 -11.91
N LEU A 51 -11.03 13.30 -12.83
CA LEU A 51 -10.96 13.03 -14.27
C LEU A 51 -9.63 12.44 -14.72
N GLY A 52 -8.55 12.56 -13.92
CA GLY A 52 -7.23 12.01 -14.23
C GLY A 52 -6.08 12.85 -13.68
N VAL A 53 -4.87 12.51 -14.12
CA VAL A 53 -3.62 13.18 -13.77
C VAL A 53 -3.25 14.14 -14.90
N GLN A 54 -3.21 15.43 -14.61
CA GLN A 54 -2.90 16.49 -15.59
C GLN A 54 -1.40 16.78 -15.64
N ASP A 55 -0.69 16.64 -14.50
CA ASP A 55 0.75 16.91 -14.43
C ASP A 55 1.40 16.18 -13.25
N ILE A 56 2.69 15.85 -13.36
CA ILE A 56 3.48 15.18 -12.32
C ILE A 56 4.82 15.92 -12.16
N SER A 57 5.12 16.36 -10.95
CA SER A 57 6.40 16.96 -10.57
C SER A 57 7.14 16.03 -9.60
N PRO A 58 8.16 15.29 -10.04
CA PRO A 58 8.97 14.45 -9.16
C PRO A 58 9.70 15.29 -8.11
N VAL A 59 9.77 14.80 -6.88
CA VAL A 59 10.62 15.36 -5.82
C VAL A 59 12.04 14.82 -6.01
N PRO A 60 13.08 15.68 -5.90
CA PRO A 60 14.46 15.20 -6.01
C PRO A 60 14.75 14.06 -5.01
N PRO A 61 15.41 12.95 -5.43
CA PRO A 61 15.68 11.80 -4.57
C PRO A 61 16.36 12.16 -3.25
N ALA A 62 17.33 13.07 -3.28
CA ALA A 62 18.01 13.56 -2.08
C ALA A 62 17.06 14.23 -1.08
N PHE A 63 15.99 14.90 -1.57
CA PHE A 63 15.01 15.51 -0.67
C PHE A 63 14.02 14.49 -0.11
N VAL A 64 13.70 13.42 -0.85
CA VAL A 64 12.94 12.28 -0.32
C VAL A 64 13.71 11.64 0.83
N VAL A 65 15.01 11.39 0.67
CA VAL A 65 15.89 10.87 1.73
C VAL A 65 15.95 11.82 2.94
N SER A 66 16.00 13.14 2.72
CA SER A 66 15.99 14.13 3.81
C SER A 66 14.69 14.06 4.63
N GLN A 67 13.54 13.91 3.98
CA GLN A 67 12.25 13.71 4.66
C GLN A 67 12.25 12.41 5.49
N MET A 68 12.70 11.29 4.90
CA MET A 68 12.82 10.01 5.62
C MET A 68 13.74 10.14 6.83
N THR A 69 14.88 10.79 6.68
CA THR A 69 15.86 11.02 7.75
C THR A 69 15.23 11.82 8.88
N SER A 70 14.55 12.93 8.58
CA SER A 70 13.90 13.77 9.59
C SER A 70 12.87 12.98 10.41
N ILE A 71 12.08 12.12 9.77
CA ILE A 71 11.08 11.31 10.45
C ILE A 71 11.74 10.20 11.28
N LEU A 72 12.63 9.44 10.68
CA LEU A 72 13.22 8.26 11.33
C LEU A 72 14.16 8.62 12.50
N SER A 73 14.79 9.80 12.46
CA SER A 73 15.71 10.25 13.53
C SER A 73 15.01 10.81 14.77
N ASP A 74 13.74 11.22 14.67
CA ASP A 74 13.00 11.86 15.77
C ASP A 74 11.73 11.08 16.13
N ILE A 75 10.77 11.02 15.20
CA ILE A 75 9.47 10.38 15.42
C ILE A 75 9.60 8.85 15.44
N GLY A 76 10.43 8.31 14.53
CA GLY A 76 10.54 6.90 14.26
C GLY A 76 9.34 6.35 13.48
N ALA A 77 9.36 5.04 13.19
CA ALA A 77 8.25 4.32 12.57
C ALA A 77 8.23 2.86 13.04
N ASP A 78 7.03 2.26 13.09
CA ASP A 78 6.80 0.85 13.39
C ASP A 78 6.50 0.05 12.12
N MET A 79 6.11 0.76 11.05
CA MET A 79 5.85 0.23 9.71
C MET A 79 6.22 1.27 8.66
N MET A 80 6.75 0.85 7.52
CA MET A 80 6.91 1.67 6.32
C MET A 80 5.93 1.22 5.25
N LYS A 81 5.31 2.16 4.53
CA LYS A 81 4.48 1.88 3.36
C LYS A 81 5.03 2.64 2.16
N THR A 82 5.27 1.98 1.05
CA THR A 82 5.56 2.65 -0.22
C THR A 82 4.33 2.63 -1.13
N GLY A 83 4.13 3.71 -1.88
CA GLY A 83 3.15 3.80 -2.96
C GLY A 83 3.83 4.23 -4.26
N MET A 84 3.27 5.22 -4.97
CA MET A 84 3.87 5.76 -6.18
C MET A 84 5.24 6.39 -5.90
N LEU A 85 6.31 5.87 -6.52
CA LEU A 85 7.68 6.38 -6.39
C LEU A 85 8.18 7.08 -7.67
N ALA A 86 7.44 6.99 -8.75
CA ALA A 86 7.62 7.64 -10.04
C ALA A 86 8.87 7.20 -10.83
N THR A 87 10.08 7.31 -10.29
CA THR A 87 11.32 7.08 -11.02
C THR A 87 12.24 6.06 -10.35
N ARG A 88 13.16 5.50 -11.14
CA ARG A 88 14.18 4.56 -10.68
C ARG A 88 15.07 5.16 -9.58
N GLU A 89 15.50 6.40 -9.76
CA GLU A 89 16.40 7.08 -8.82
C GLU A 89 15.74 7.28 -7.45
N VAL A 90 14.43 7.54 -7.42
CA VAL A 90 13.68 7.64 -6.15
C VAL A 90 13.58 6.27 -5.49
N ILE A 91 13.33 5.20 -6.24
CA ILE A 91 13.27 3.82 -5.71
C ILE A 91 14.61 3.43 -5.09
N GLU A 92 15.71 3.65 -5.81
CA GLU A 92 17.07 3.36 -5.35
C GLU A 92 17.41 4.16 -4.07
N ALA A 93 17.10 5.45 -4.06
CA ALA A 93 17.33 6.31 -2.90
C ALA A 93 16.49 5.92 -1.67
N VAL A 94 15.25 5.52 -1.86
CA VAL A 94 14.36 5.05 -0.79
C VAL A 94 14.85 3.72 -0.21
N ALA A 95 15.25 2.78 -1.06
CA ALA A 95 15.79 1.49 -0.64
C ALA A 95 17.08 1.67 0.18
N GLU A 96 18.03 2.46 -0.33
CA GLU A 96 19.28 2.76 0.37
C GLU A 96 19.04 3.47 1.71
N ALA A 97 18.15 4.48 1.73
CA ALA A 97 17.81 5.21 2.94
C ALA A 97 17.19 4.29 4.00
N ARG A 98 16.24 3.41 3.60
CA ARG A 98 15.64 2.42 4.51
C ARG A 98 16.70 1.50 5.09
N ASP A 99 17.58 0.92 4.27
CA ASP A 99 18.61 -0.02 4.73
C ASP A 99 19.63 0.63 5.66
N LYS A 100 19.92 1.91 5.43
CA LYS A 100 20.89 2.67 6.24
C LYS A 100 20.28 3.19 7.55
N LEU A 101 19.05 3.69 7.53
CA LEU A 101 18.43 4.38 8.67
C LEU A 101 17.57 3.44 9.53
N ALA A 102 16.93 2.43 8.93
CA ALA A 102 15.98 1.54 9.60
C ALA A 102 15.93 0.14 8.97
N PRO A 103 17.05 -0.64 8.97
CA PRO A 103 17.14 -1.91 8.23
C PRO A 103 16.15 -2.98 8.68
N LYS A 104 15.64 -2.88 9.89
CA LYS A 104 14.66 -3.83 10.47
C LYS A 104 13.21 -3.34 10.37
N LEU A 105 12.98 -2.14 9.83
CA LEU A 105 11.64 -1.60 9.70
C LEU A 105 10.84 -2.45 8.70
N PRO A 106 9.75 -3.10 9.11
CA PRO A 106 8.92 -3.86 8.20
C PRO A 106 8.29 -2.93 7.16
N MET A 107 8.19 -3.41 5.90
CA MET A 107 7.75 -2.61 4.77
C MET A 107 6.60 -3.27 4.04
N LEU A 108 5.52 -2.52 3.81
CA LEU A 108 4.47 -2.86 2.85
C LEU A 108 4.74 -2.12 1.54
N VAL A 109 4.76 -2.85 0.45
CA VAL A 109 4.92 -2.29 -0.89
C VAL A 109 3.61 -2.37 -1.66
N ASP A 110 2.98 -1.21 -1.90
CA ASP A 110 1.89 -1.08 -2.88
C ASP A 110 2.54 -0.68 -4.22
N PRO A 111 2.63 -1.62 -5.18
CA PRO A 111 3.44 -1.42 -6.39
C PRO A 111 2.69 -0.61 -7.43
N VAL A 112 2.39 0.65 -7.09
CA VAL A 112 1.59 1.55 -7.92
C VAL A 112 2.30 1.87 -9.22
N MET A 113 1.76 1.40 -10.35
CA MET A 113 2.32 1.58 -11.70
C MET A 113 1.43 2.46 -12.57
N VAL A 114 0.09 2.39 -12.36
CA VAL A 114 -0.91 3.07 -13.16
C VAL A 114 -1.98 3.66 -12.23
N ALA A 115 -2.44 4.88 -12.52
CA ALA A 115 -3.56 5.49 -11.83
C ALA A 115 -4.89 4.80 -12.16
N THR A 116 -5.91 5.00 -11.32
CA THR A 116 -7.28 4.52 -11.60
C THR A 116 -7.85 5.07 -12.93
N SER A 117 -7.37 6.24 -13.35
CA SER A 117 -7.71 6.86 -14.65
C SER A 117 -7.02 6.21 -15.86
N GLY A 118 -6.04 5.32 -15.65
CA GLY A 118 -5.23 4.69 -16.70
C GLY A 118 -3.92 5.42 -16.99
N ASP A 119 -3.65 6.54 -16.31
CA ASP A 119 -2.40 7.30 -16.50
C ASP A 119 -1.21 6.54 -15.90
N LYS A 120 -0.11 6.46 -16.66
CA LYS A 120 1.13 5.81 -16.24
C LYS A 120 1.82 6.63 -15.15
N LEU A 121 2.11 6.01 -14.02
CA LEU A 121 2.72 6.63 -12.84
C LEU A 121 4.15 6.17 -12.57
N LEU A 122 4.58 5.06 -13.16
CA LEU A 122 5.93 4.50 -13.03
C LEU A 122 6.64 4.51 -14.38
N GLN A 123 7.88 4.95 -14.43
CA GLN A 123 8.72 4.91 -15.63
C GLN A 123 9.08 3.46 -15.98
N ASP A 124 9.31 3.17 -17.29
CA ASP A 124 9.55 1.80 -17.77
C ASP A 124 10.80 1.15 -17.18
N ASP A 125 11.84 1.94 -16.97
CA ASP A 125 13.13 1.49 -16.44
C ASP A 125 13.13 1.31 -14.90
N ALA A 126 12.06 1.75 -14.23
CA ALA A 126 11.91 1.67 -12.78
C ALA A 126 11.36 0.32 -12.28
N MET A 127 10.77 -0.49 -13.17
CA MET A 127 10.13 -1.75 -12.81
C MET A 127 11.11 -2.74 -12.15
N ASP A 128 12.26 -2.97 -12.77
CA ASP A 128 13.26 -3.91 -12.25
C ASP A 128 13.83 -3.43 -10.89
N ALA A 129 13.98 -2.11 -10.73
CA ALA A 129 14.39 -1.53 -9.44
C ALA A 129 13.32 -1.72 -8.37
N LEU A 130 12.04 -1.45 -8.70
CA LEU A 130 10.92 -1.67 -7.78
C LEU A 130 10.87 -3.12 -7.31
N GLN A 131 10.98 -4.07 -8.23
CA GLN A 131 10.94 -5.50 -7.91
C GLN A 131 12.13 -5.92 -7.06
N SER A 132 13.36 -5.64 -7.49
CA SER A 132 14.56 -6.15 -6.83
C SER A 132 14.87 -5.46 -5.51
N LEU A 133 14.59 -4.16 -5.37
CA LEU A 133 15.00 -3.36 -4.22
C LEU A 133 13.89 -3.21 -3.17
N LEU A 134 12.62 -3.36 -3.55
CA LEU A 134 11.51 -3.16 -2.63
C LEU A 134 10.61 -4.39 -2.52
N VAL A 135 10.06 -4.90 -3.65
CA VAL A 135 9.11 -6.03 -3.62
C VAL A 135 9.74 -7.26 -3.00
N ASN A 136 10.95 -7.62 -3.41
CA ASN A 136 11.67 -8.81 -2.90
C ASN A 136 12.08 -8.69 -1.43
N LEU A 137 12.00 -7.50 -0.83
CA LEU A 137 12.32 -7.24 0.58
C LEU A 137 11.09 -6.91 1.42
N ALA A 138 9.90 -6.95 0.81
CA ALA A 138 8.66 -6.57 1.47
C ALA A 138 8.23 -7.58 2.54
N LEU A 139 7.76 -7.10 3.68
CA LEU A 139 6.93 -7.89 4.59
C LEU A 139 5.64 -8.32 3.89
N LEU A 140 5.03 -7.40 3.13
CA LEU A 140 3.80 -7.64 2.38
C LEU A 140 3.80 -6.81 1.11
N VAL A 141 3.50 -7.43 -0.03
CA VAL A 141 3.28 -6.75 -1.31
C VAL A 141 1.81 -6.83 -1.68
N THR A 142 1.23 -5.73 -2.23
CA THR A 142 -0.22 -5.63 -2.47
C THR A 142 -0.57 -5.30 -3.93
N PRO A 143 -0.17 -6.10 -4.94
CA PRO A 143 -0.48 -5.83 -6.32
C PRO A 143 -1.95 -6.12 -6.64
N ASN A 144 -2.54 -5.33 -7.55
CA ASN A 144 -3.76 -5.70 -8.25
C ASN A 144 -3.46 -6.69 -9.40
N LEU A 145 -4.50 -7.20 -10.11
CA LEU A 145 -4.29 -8.19 -11.18
C LEU A 145 -3.34 -7.70 -12.28
N PRO A 146 -3.50 -6.48 -12.86
CA PRO A 146 -2.55 -5.93 -13.82
C PRO A 146 -1.12 -5.78 -13.28
N GLU A 147 -0.96 -5.29 -12.04
CA GLU A 147 0.33 -5.15 -11.38
C GLU A 147 0.98 -6.51 -11.11
N ALA A 148 0.20 -7.50 -10.67
CA ALA A 148 0.66 -8.87 -10.49
C ALA A 148 1.13 -9.49 -11.81
N SER A 149 0.39 -9.25 -12.90
CA SER A 149 0.77 -9.71 -14.25
C SER A 149 2.12 -9.13 -14.69
N LEU A 150 2.32 -7.83 -14.46
CA LEU A 150 3.59 -7.15 -14.79
C LEU A 150 4.75 -7.68 -13.94
N LEU A 151 4.57 -7.79 -12.62
CA LEU A 151 5.61 -8.26 -11.69
C LEU A 151 6.01 -9.72 -11.93
N THR A 152 5.06 -10.57 -12.31
CA THR A 152 5.33 -12.00 -12.53
C THR A 152 5.58 -12.35 -13.99
N ARG A 153 5.39 -11.39 -14.93
CA ARG A 153 5.49 -11.57 -16.38
C ARG A 153 4.57 -12.69 -16.90
N ARG A 154 3.37 -12.82 -16.31
CA ARG A 154 2.34 -13.80 -16.66
C ARG A 154 0.97 -13.16 -16.49
N ASP A 155 0.01 -13.57 -17.29
CA ASP A 155 -1.38 -13.12 -17.15
C ASP A 155 -1.96 -13.65 -15.83
N VAL A 156 -2.70 -12.78 -15.12
CA VAL A 156 -3.34 -13.09 -13.84
C VAL A 156 -4.82 -12.70 -13.94
N ASP A 157 -5.65 -13.68 -14.33
CA ASP A 157 -7.08 -13.49 -14.62
C ASP A 157 -8.00 -14.39 -13.79
N SER A 158 -7.46 -15.40 -13.13
CA SER A 158 -8.18 -16.38 -12.32
C SER A 158 -7.59 -16.52 -10.91
N ILE A 159 -8.36 -17.14 -10.01
CA ILE A 159 -7.88 -17.44 -8.65
C ILE A 159 -6.62 -18.33 -8.66
N ASP A 160 -6.50 -19.25 -9.62
CA ASP A 160 -5.31 -20.08 -9.74
C ASP A 160 -4.11 -19.31 -10.29
N ASP A 161 -4.34 -18.29 -11.13
CA ASP A 161 -3.29 -17.36 -11.53
C ASP A 161 -2.85 -16.49 -10.36
N MET A 162 -3.79 -16.00 -9.53
CA MET A 162 -3.48 -15.25 -8.31
C MET A 162 -2.61 -16.06 -7.35
N LYS A 163 -2.91 -17.36 -7.16
CA LYS A 163 -2.08 -18.26 -6.35
C LYS A 163 -0.66 -18.37 -6.90
N ARG A 164 -0.53 -18.64 -8.22
CA ARG A 164 0.77 -18.72 -8.88
C ARG A 164 1.57 -17.42 -8.83
N ALA A 165 0.87 -16.28 -8.97
CA ALA A 165 1.50 -14.97 -8.85
C ALA A 165 2.01 -14.72 -7.44
N ALA A 166 1.22 -15.05 -6.41
CA ALA A 166 1.62 -14.92 -5.03
C ALA A 166 2.83 -15.82 -4.69
N ASP A 167 2.83 -17.07 -5.12
CA ASP A 167 3.97 -17.99 -4.97
C ASP A 167 5.24 -17.40 -5.62
N THR A 168 5.12 -16.90 -6.87
CA THR A 168 6.25 -16.28 -7.59
C THR A 168 6.83 -15.08 -6.84
N LEU A 169 5.97 -14.22 -6.26
CA LEU A 169 6.42 -13.05 -5.48
C LEU A 169 7.09 -13.46 -4.17
N MET A 170 6.56 -14.47 -3.50
CA MET A 170 7.14 -14.99 -2.26
C MET A 170 8.46 -15.76 -2.52
N GLU A 171 8.56 -16.54 -3.58
CA GLU A 171 9.81 -17.18 -4.02
C GLU A 171 10.89 -16.15 -4.39
N ALA A 172 10.49 -14.98 -4.92
CA ALA A 172 11.40 -13.89 -5.22
C ALA A 172 11.88 -13.13 -3.97
N GLY A 173 11.28 -13.38 -2.79
CA GLY A 173 11.74 -12.86 -1.50
C GLY A 173 10.69 -12.09 -0.68
N ALA A 174 9.54 -11.73 -1.22
CA ALA A 174 8.46 -11.13 -0.43
C ALA A 174 8.01 -12.11 0.67
N HIS A 175 7.81 -11.62 1.91
CA HIS A 175 7.41 -12.51 3.00
C HIS A 175 5.94 -12.94 2.89
N ALA A 176 5.07 -12.04 2.40
CA ALA A 176 3.66 -12.30 2.12
C ALA A 176 3.21 -11.51 0.89
N ALA A 177 2.11 -11.93 0.25
CA ALA A 177 1.52 -11.25 -0.90
C ALA A 177 0.00 -11.19 -0.79
N LEU A 178 -0.60 -10.01 -1.00
CA LEU A 178 -2.04 -9.80 -1.13
C LEU A 178 -2.35 -9.43 -2.58
N ILE A 179 -2.84 -10.38 -3.37
CA ILE A 179 -3.27 -10.15 -4.75
C ILE A 179 -4.70 -9.62 -4.74
N LYS A 180 -4.90 -8.37 -5.21
CA LYS A 180 -6.20 -7.66 -5.19
C LYS A 180 -7.02 -7.97 -6.43
N GLY A 181 -8.23 -8.57 -6.28
CA GLY A 181 -9.11 -8.95 -7.39
C GLY A 181 -10.06 -7.86 -7.89
N GLY A 182 -9.95 -6.63 -7.39
CA GLY A 182 -10.86 -5.53 -7.71
C GLY A 182 -11.00 -5.19 -9.20
N HIS A 183 -10.02 -5.54 -10.04
CA HIS A 183 -10.01 -5.31 -11.48
C HIS A 183 -10.74 -6.39 -12.31
N GLY A 184 -11.20 -7.46 -11.69
CA GLY A 184 -12.05 -8.45 -12.37
C GLY A 184 -13.44 -7.90 -12.73
N SER A 185 -14.22 -8.66 -13.51
CA SER A 185 -15.59 -8.31 -13.96
C SER A 185 -16.70 -9.00 -13.18
N ASP A 186 -16.36 -9.91 -12.27
CA ASP A 186 -17.34 -10.73 -11.54
C ASP A 186 -18.15 -9.91 -10.53
N LYS A 187 -19.31 -10.44 -10.15
CA LYS A 187 -20.17 -9.84 -9.10
C LYS A 187 -19.54 -9.85 -7.72
N VAL A 188 -18.55 -10.71 -7.52
CA VAL A 188 -17.78 -10.85 -6.30
C VAL A 188 -16.34 -10.37 -6.56
N VAL A 189 -15.79 -9.58 -5.66
CA VAL A 189 -14.37 -9.25 -5.63
C VAL A 189 -13.69 -10.30 -4.77
N THR A 190 -12.70 -10.96 -5.33
CA THR A 190 -11.92 -12.01 -4.65
C THR A 190 -10.50 -11.53 -4.45
N ASP A 191 -10.06 -11.37 -3.21
CA ASP A 191 -8.69 -11.04 -2.84
C ASP A 191 -8.00 -12.29 -2.26
N LEU A 192 -6.73 -12.49 -2.59
CA LEU A 192 -5.93 -13.64 -2.16
C LEU A 192 -4.75 -13.17 -1.32
N LEU A 193 -4.71 -13.55 -0.04
CA LEU A 193 -3.55 -13.38 0.84
C LEU A 193 -2.77 -14.68 0.92
N ALA A 194 -1.52 -14.65 0.47
CA ALA A 194 -0.55 -15.74 0.64
C ALA A 194 0.39 -15.41 1.80
N LEU A 195 0.49 -16.34 2.75
CA LEU A 195 1.31 -16.30 3.95
C LEU A 195 2.21 -17.53 3.99
N GLN A 196 3.18 -17.59 4.91
CA GLN A 196 4.03 -18.76 5.10
C GLN A 196 3.23 -20.01 5.54
N SER A 197 2.12 -19.81 6.26
CA SER A 197 1.22 -20.87 6.73
C SER A 197 0.21 -21.34 5.69
N GLY A 198 0.07 -20.65 4.56
CA GLY A 198 -0.86 -21.00 3.49
C GLY A 198 -1.59 -19.78 2.92
N MET A 199 -2.58 -20.06 2.07
CA MET A 199 -3.33 -19.05 1.33
C MET A 199 -4.73 -18.86 1.90
N HIS A 200 -5.19 -17.59 1.95
CA HIS A 200 -6.52 -17.21 2.43
C HIS A 200 -7.22 -16.39 1.35
N VAL A 201 -8.48 -16.72 1.10
CA VAL A 201 -9.33 -16.03 0.13
C VAL A 201 -10.33 -15.19 0.89
N PHE A 202 -10.49 -13.92 0.48
CA PHE A 202 -11.50 -13.00 0.98
C PHE A 202 -12.43 -12.63 -0.17
N GLU A 203 -13.72 -12.63 0.08
CA GLU A 203 -14.74 -12.33 -0.91
C GLU A 203 -15.65 -11.22 -0.43
N HIS A 204 -15.89 -10.24 -1.29
CA HIS A 204 -16.79 -9.12 -1.05
C HIS A 204 -17.70 -8.89 -2.25
N GLU A 205 -18.92 -8.41 -2.01
CA GLU A 205 -19.82 -7.98 -3.07
C GLU A 205 -19.20 -6.82 -3.86
N ARG A 206 -19.21 -6.90 -5.19
CA ARG A 206 -18.80 -5.78 -6.05
C ARG A 206 -19.85 -4.69 -6.01
N LEU A 207 -19.48 -3.54 -5.51
CA LEU A 207 -20.33 -2.36 -5.46
C LEU A 207 -20.38 -1.67 -6.83
N ALA A 208 -21.58 -1.44 -7.35
CA ALA A 208 -21.79 -0.72 -8.60
C ALA A 208 -21.63 0.80 -8.38
N THR A 209 -20.39 1.28 -8.39
CA THR A 209 -20.05 2.68 -8.16
C THR A 209 -18.86 3.11 -9.00
N ARG A 210 -18.79 4.41 -9.33
CA ARG A 210 -17.60 5.05 -9.92
C ARG A 210 -16.61 5.57 -8.87
N ASN A 211 -16.98 5.55 -7.59
CA ASN A 211 -16.21 6.15 -6.50
C ASN A 211 -15.17 5.15 -5.97
N THR A 212 -14.19 4.81 -6.81
CA THR A 212 -13.14 3.83 -6.53
C THR A 212 -11.73 4.43 -6.55
N HIS A 213 -11.63 5.77 -6.71
CA HIS A 213 -10.33 6.44 -6.75
C HIS A 213 -9.59 6.31 -5.42
N GLY A 214 -8.37 5.77 -5.48
CA GLY A 214 -7.52 5.56 -4.31
C GLY A 214 -7.82 4.29 -3.49
N THR A 215 -8.67 3.37 -3.97
CA THR A 215 -8.97 2.09 -3.29
C THR A 215 -7.70 1.33 -2.91
N GLY A 216 -6.74 1.18 -3.83
CA GLY A 216 -5.46 0.48 -3.58
C GLY A 216 -4.65 1.16 -2.48
N CYS A 217 -4.42 2.47 -2.60
CA CYS A 217 -3.69 3.25 -1.58
C CYS A 217 -4.37 3.16 -0.22
N THR A 218 -5.71 3.26 -0.17
CA THR A 218 -6.50 3.17 1.06
C THR A 218 -6.35 1.80 1.72
N LEU A 219 -6.44 0.71 0.95
CA LEU A 219 -6.26 -0.66 1.46
C LEU A 219 -4.85 -0.87 2.02
N ALA A 220 -3.83 -0.54 1.24
CA ALA A 220 -2.43 -0.70 1.64
C ALA A 220 -2.11 0.08 2.92
N SER A 221 -2.70 1.28 3.06
CA SER A 221 -2.48 2.15 4.21
C SER A 221 -3.29 1.74 5.43
N ALA A 222 -4.54 1.31 5.27
CA ALA A 222 -5.32 0.73 6.35
C ALA A 222 -4.63 -0.52 6.93
N LEU A 223 -4.15 -1.39 6.05
CA LEU A 223 -3.38 -2.58 6.42
C LEU A 223 -2.08 -2.22 7.15
N SER A 224 -1.32 -1.24 6.64
CA SER A 224 -0.12 -0.74 7.33
C SER A 224 -0.42 -0.16 8.70
N GLY A 225 -1.55 0.55 8.87
CA GLY A 225 -2.01 1.08 10.16
C GLY A 225 -2.33 -0.03 11.15
N GLN A 226 -3.03 -1.09 10.73
CA GLN A 226 -3.33 -2.25 11.59
C GLN A 226 -2.07 -3.01 11.99
N ILE A 227 -1.12 -3.21 11.06
CA ILE A 227 0.16 -3.85 11.37
C ILE A 227 0.95 -2.99 12.37
N ALA A 228 1.06 -1.68 12.16
CA ALA A 228 1.77 -0.78 13.08
C ALA A 228 1.16 -0.80 14.49
N LYS A 229 -0.16 -0.86 14.61
CA LYS A 229 -0.85 -1.03 15.91
C LYS A 229 -0.48 -2.35 16.58
N ALA A 230 -0.49 -3.44 15.83
CA ALA A 230 -0.11 -4.75 16.35
C ALA A 230 1.35 -4.75 16.81
N MET A 231 2.24 -4.06 16.10
CA MET A 231 3.66 -3.93 16.46
C MET A 231 3.87 -3.23 17.82
N VAL A 232 3.08 -2.22 18.17
CA VAL A 232 3.19 -1.54 19.48
C VAL A 232 2.39 -2.21 20.57
N ALA A 233 1.43 -3.07 20.23
CA ALA A 233 0.62 -3.85 21.17
C ALA A 233 1.28 -5.18 21.56
N ASP A 234 2.55 -5.39 21.25
CA ASP A 234 3.29 -6.64 21.50
C ASP A 234 2.60 -7.90 20.93
N ALA A 235 1.99 -7.76 19.74
CA ALA A 235 1.42 -8.89 19.03
C ALA A 235 2.49 -9.97 18.75
N PRO A 236 2.08 -11.24 18.60
CA PRO A 236 3.00 -12.34 18.31
C PRO A 236 3.87 -12.06 17.08
N ARG A 237 5.14 -12.45 17.17
CA ARG A 237 6.15 -12.20 16.14
C ARG A 237 6.87 -13.50 15.78
N ASP A 238 7.32 -13.56 14.54
CA ASP A 238 8.21 -14.63 14.09
C ASP A 238 9.64 -14.47 14.66
N SER A 239 10.51 -15.42 14.35
CA SER A 239 11.91 -15.41 14.82
C SER A 239 12.73 -14.22 14.28
N ALA A 240 12.27 -13.55 13.23
CA ALA A 240 12.88 -12.34 12.67
C ALA A 240 12.29 -11.05 13.26
N GLY A 241 11.33 -11.16 14.20
CA GLY A 241 10.66 -10.01 14.84
C GLY A 241 9.54 -9.38 13.98
N ARG A 242 9.11 -10.05 12.90
CA ARG A 242 8.00 -9.61 12.06
C ARG A 242 6.67 -10.07 12.66
N PRO A 243 5.53 -9.39 12.37
CA PRO A 243 4.20 -9.88 12.72
C PRO A 243 4.01 -11.31 12.20
N ASP A 244 3.40 -12.16 13.01
CA ASP A 244 3.08 -13.52 12.58
C ASP A 244 1.93 -13.56 11.55
N ASP A 245 1.73 -14.70 10.93
CA ASP A 245 0.70 -14.90 9.91
C ASP A 245 -0.71 -14.64 10.40
N ALA A 246 -1.01 -14.95 11.66
CA ALA A 246 -2.32 -14.67 12.25
C ALA A 246 -2.59 -13.17 12.35
N THR A 247 -1.59 -12.40 12.76
CA THR A 247 -1.62 -10.94 12.82
C THR A 247 -1.80 -10.33 11.42
N LEU A 248 -1.03 -10.81 10.42
CA LEU A 248 -1.15 -10.33 9.04
C LEU A 248 -2.53 -10.64 8.45
N ARG A 249 -3.07 -11.83 8.70
CA ARG A 249 -4.41 -12.22 8.25
C ARG A 249 -5.48 -11.32 8.88
N GLN A 250 -5.45 -11.13 10.20
CA GLN A 250 -6.41 -10.29 10.90
C GLN A 250 -6.35 -8.83 10.42
N ALA A 251 -5.14 -8.28 10.25
CA ALA A 251 -4.94 -6.93 9.73
C ALA A 251 -5.53 -6.79 8.32
N THR A 252 -5.38 -7.83 7.47
CA THR A 252 -5.93 -7.85 6.11
C THR A 252 -7.46 -7.85 6.13
N GLU A 253 -8.08 -8.70 6.94
CA GLU A 253 -9.54 -8.77 7.09
C GLU A 253 -10.14 -7.42 7.50
N ILE A 254 -9.58 -6.80 8.54
CA ILE A 254 -10.03 -5.47 9.01
C ILE A 254 -9.87 -4.39 7.93
N ALA A 255 -8.74 -4.41 7.20
CA ALA A 255 -8.47 -3.42 6.16
C ALA A 255 -9.40 -3.58 4.94
N LEU A 256 -9.71 -4.82 4.54
CA LEU A 256 -10.66 -5.11 3.46
C LEU A 256 -12.08 -4.67 3.81
N ASP A 257 -12.54 -4.98 5.02
CA ASP A 257 -13.85 -4.55 5.52
C ASP A 257 -13.96 -3.02 5.57
N TYR A 258 -12.92 -2.34 6.07
CA TYR A 258 -12.87 -0.88 6.07
C TYR A 258 -13.01 -0.30 4.66
N VAL A 259 -12.23 -0.81 3.70
CA VAL A 259 -12.27 -0.33 2.31
C VAL A 259 -13.65 -0.58 1.69
N HIS A 260 -14.24 -1.76 1.90
CA HIS A 260 -15.57 -2.05 1.41
C HIS A 260 -16.63 -1.06 1.93
N GLN A 261 -16.61 -0.76 3.22
CA GLN A 261 -17.51 0.25 3.82
C GLN A 261 -17.21 1.67 3.33
N ALA A 262 -15.93 2.01 3.13
CA ALA A 262 -15.52 3.32 2.59
C ALA A 262 -16.01 3.53 1.15
N ILE A 263 -16.00 2.48 0.32
CA ILE A 263 -16.58 2.52 -1.04
C ILE A 263 -18.10 2.63 -0.97
N LYS A 264 -18.76 1.81 -0.12
CA LYS A 264 -20.21 1.78 0.02
C LYS A 264 -20.81 3.13 0.44
N SER A 265 -20.08 3.88 1.25
CA SER A 265 -20.48 5.21 1.77
C SER A 265 -19.81 6.38 1.07
N ALA A 266 -19.22 6.16 -0.11
CA ALA A 266 -18.49 7.19 -0.83
C ALA A 266 -19.36 8.43 -1.17
N PRO A 267 -18.81 9.66 -1.04
CA PRO A 267 -19.61 10.90 -1.06
C PRO A 267 -19.93 11.42 -2.46
N ASP A 268 -19.68 10.70 -3.54
CA ASP A 268 -19.93 11.07 -4.95
C ASP A 268 -19.39 12.47 -5.32
N ILE A 269 -18.10 12.69 -5.09
CA ILE A 269 -17.40 13.95 -5.36
C ILE A 269 -16.78 13.92 -6.75
N GLY A 270 -16.94 15.01 -7.51
CA GLY A 270 -16.35 15.21 -8.83
C GLY A 270 -17.12 14.55 -9.96
N ALA A 271 -16.67 14.76 -11.19
CA ALA A 271 -17.35 14.32 -12.41
C ALA A 271 -16.85 12.96 -12.92
N GLY A 272 -15.67 12.51 -12.48
CA GLY A 272 -15.01 11.25 -12.86
C GLY A 272 -15.06 10.21 -11.75
N ASN A 273 -13.96 9.48 -11.57
CA ASN A 273 -13.81 8.49 -10.49
C ASN A 273 -13.69 9.21 -9.14
N GLY A 274 -14.74 9.19 -8.33
CA GLY A 274 -14.79 9.86 -7.04
C GLY A 274 -13.97 9.13 -5.95
N PRO A 275 -13.59 9.84 -4.87
CA PRO A 275 -12.86 9.26 -3.75
C PRO A 275 -13.77 8.42 -2.85
N LEU A 276 -13.13 7.56 -2.04
CA LEU A 276 -13.77 6.82 -0.96
C LEU A 276 -14.14 7.75 0.21
N ASN A 277 -15.06 7.29 1.06
CA ASN A 277 -15.31 7.92 2.36
C ASN A 277 -14.30 7.40 3.42
N HIS A 278 -13.17 8.08 3.58
CA HIS A 278 -12.18 7.69 4.58
C HIS A 278 -12.59 8.02 6.02
N GLY A 279 -13.68 8.79 6.23
CA GLY A 279 -14.12 9.25 7.55
C GLY A 279 -15.01 8.26 8.30
N ILE A 280 -15.20 7.05 7.79
CA ILE A 280 -15.94 6.00 8.52
C ILE A 280 -15.11 5.48 9.69
N LYS A 281 -15.83 5.03 10.73
CA LYS A 281 -15.23 4.45 11.96
C LYS A 281 -15.47 2.97 12.02
#